data_02c70fabb49f39b8671cff8125702aef
#
_entry.id   02c70fabb49f39b8671cff8125702aef
#
_cell.length_a   1.000
_cell.length_b   1.000
_cell.length_c   1.000
_cell.angle_alpha   90.00
_cell.angle_beta   90.00
_cell.angle_gamma   90.00
#
_symmetry.space_group_name_H-M   'P 1'
#
loop_
_entity.id
_entity.type
_entity.pdbx_description
1 polymer ?
#
loop_
_entity_poly.entity_id
_entity_poly.type
_entity_poly.pdbx_seq_one_letter_code
_entity_poly.pdbx_strand_id
1 'polypeptide(L)'
;MAASTEELIVRPVDGPSKYPVLVEIWRSAVRATHGFLDDADFERIEAALSPVYFPAVTLVVAERGGRSIGFAGVSEGILEMLFVMNEARGGGVGSALLAEAIAHHGVTRVDVNEQNAGARDFYLARGFRVVARSPLDGDGRPYPILHLQIQEHVSPTVDGCARRHKL
;
A
#
# COMPACT_ATOMS: atom_id res chain seq x y z
N MET A 1 18.14 -25.39 17.66
CA MET A 1 16.84 -24.78 17.97
C MET A 1 16.31 -24.14 16.71
N ALA A 2 15.28 -24.71 16.13
CA ALA A 2 14.62 -24.08 14.97
C ALA A 2 13.95 -22.79 15.46
N ALA A 3 14.34 -21.64 14.90
CA ALA A 3 13.61 -20.42 15.08
C ALA A 3 12.21 -20.66 14.52
N SER A 4 11.20 -20.71 15.38
CA SER A 4 9.80 -20.71 14.95
C SER A 4 9.61 -19.46 14.10
N THR A 5 9.47 -19.63 12.79
CA THR A 5 9.09 -18.55 11.92
C THR A 5 7.64 -18.23 12.25
N GLU A 6 7.45 -17.23 13.10
CA GLU A 6 6.11 -16.78 13.47
C GLU A 6 5.35 -16.38 12.22
N GLU A 7 4.13 -16.87 12.12
CA GLU A 7 3.25 -16.65 10.96
C GLU A 7 2.92 -15.17 10.80
N LEU A 8 2.95 -14.69 9.55
CA LEU A 8 2.49 -13.37 9.20
C LEU A 8 0.96 -13.39 9.04
N ILE A 9 0.28 -12.58 9.82
CA ILE A 9 -1.18 -12.46 9.80
C ILE A 9 -1.55 -11.04 9.35
N VAL A 10 -2.47 -10.94 8.39
CA VAL A 10 -3.07 -9.67 7.96
C VAL A 10 -4.54 -9.67 8.36
N ARG A 11 -4.97 -8.62 9.05
CA ARG A 11 -6.34 -8.51 9.55
C ARG A 11 -6.84 -7.06 9.56
N PRO A 12 -8.17 -6.84 9.59
CA PRO A 12 -8.75 -5.51 9.76
C PRO A 12 -8.30 -4.84 11.06
N VAL A 13 -8.22 -3.51 11.04
CA VAL A 13 -7.98 -2.70 12.24
C VAL A 13 -9.32 -2.38 12.90
N ASP A 14 -9.49 -2.82 14.15
CA ASP A 14 -10.70 -2.62 14.94
C ASP A 14 -10.62 -1.32 15.76
N GLY A 15 -10.88 -0.21 15.08
CA GLY A 15 -11.02 1.09 15.73
C GLY A 15 -9.72 1.79 16.13
N PRO A 16 -9.83 2.94 16.80
CA PRO A 16 -8.71 3.87 16.99
C PRO A 16 -7.67 3.44 18.03
N SER A 17 -7.92 2.39 18.81
CA SER A 17 -6.96 1.87 19.79
C SER A 17 -5.63 1.41 19.16
N LYS A 18 -5.66 1.03 17.88
CA LYS A 18 -4.48 0.66 17.10
C LYS A 18 -3.71 1.85 16.50
N TYR A 19 -4.29 3.02 16.44
CA TYR A 19 -3.68 4.18 15.79
C TYR A 19 -2.28 4.53 16.32
N PRO A 20 -2.00 4.51 17.62
CA PRO A 20 -0.65 4.80 18.11
C PRO A 20 0.44 3.89 17.51
N VAL A 21 0.19 2.59 17.41
CA VAL A 21 1.18 1.67 16.81
C VAL A 21 1.30 1.88 15.29
N LEU A 22 0.21 2.23 14.61
CA LEU A 22 0.26 2.56 13.18
C LEU A 22 1.07 3.83 12.92
N VAL A 23 0.99 4.84 13.79
CA VAL A 23 1.84 6.04 13.74
C VAL A 23 3.32 5.66 13.89
N GLU A 24 3.66 4.77 14.81
CA GLU A 24 5.04 4.30 14.98
C GLU A 24 5.56 3.57 13.72
N ILE A 25 4.73 2.73 13.12
CA ILE A 25 5.07 2.05 11.85
C ILE A 25 5.31 3.07 10.75
N TRP A 26 4.41 4.04 10.61
CA TRP A 26 4.54 5.13 9.64
C TRP A 26 5.84 5.91 9.84
N ARG A 27 6.12 6.31 11.07
CA ARG A 27 7.34 7.05 11.44
C ARG A 27 8.60 6.28 11.07
N SER A 28 8.66 4.99 11.42
CA SER A 28 9.77 4.10 11.08
C SER A 28 9.98 4.02 9.55
N ALA A 29 8.90 3.76 8.81
CA ALA A 29 8.95 3.59 7.37
C ALA A 29 9.33 4.89 6.64
N VAL A 30 8.71 6.01 7.00
CA VAL A 30 8.94 7.30 6.32
C VAL A 30 10.34 7.83 6.57
N ARG A 31 10.86 7.73 7.78
CA ARG A 31 12.25 8.13 8.07
C ARG A 31 13.28 7.33 7.28
N ALA A 32 12.98 6.08 6.98
CA ALA A 32 13.87 5.22 6.21
C ALA A 32 13.80 5.46 4.68
N THR A 33 12.66 5.95 4.16
CA THR A 33 12.37 5.96 2.71
C THR A 33 12.08 7.34 2.13
N HIS A 34 11.73 8.34 2.95
CA HIS A 34 11.28 9.66 2.52
C HIS A 34 12.26 10.75 2.96
N GLY A 35 13.56 10.55 2.68
CA GLY A 35 14.61 11.53 3.00
C GLY A 35 14.45 12.88 2.30
N PHE A 36 13.57 12.99 1.30
CA PHE A 36 13.20 14.21 0.61
C PHE A 36 12.17 15.06 1.35
N LEU A 37 11.47 14.48 2.35
CA LEU A 37 10.47 15.17 3.15
C LEU A 37 11.14 16.03 4.22
N ASP A 38 10.82 17.30 4.29
CA ASP A 38 11.36 18.18 5.34
C ASP A 38 10.69 17.90 6.71
N ASP A 39 11.35 18.35 7.80
CA ASP A 39 10.90 18.07 9.16
C ASP A 39 9.52 18.68 9.45
N ALA A 40 9.22 19.86 8.94
CA ALA A 40 7.93 20.52 9.16
C ALA A 40 6.79 19.76 8.48
N ASP A 41 7.00 19.28 7.26
CA ASP A 41 6.03 18.45 6.55
C ASP A 41 5.88 17.07 7.20
N PHE A 42 6.96 16.48 7.69
CA PHE A 42 6.92 15.23 8.45
C PHE A 42 6.03 15.36 9.69
N GLU A 43 6.26 16.39 10.50
CA GLU A 43 5.48 16.65 11.73
C GLU A 43 4.01 16.95 11.41
N ARG A 44 3.74 17.71 10.35
CA ARG A 44 2.39 18.04 9.90
C ARG A 44 1.62 16.78 9.49
N ILE A 45 2.23 15.91 8.71
CA ILE A 45 1.61 14.66 8.25
C ILE A 45 1.40 13.71 9.43
N GLU A 46 2.41 13.54 10.28
CA GLU A 46 2.31 12.69 11.47
C GLU A 46 1.15 13.12 12.37
N ALA A 47 1.01 14.41 12.63
CA ALA A 47 -0.08 14.95 13.46
C ALA A 47 -1.47 14.73 12.84
N ALA A 48 -1.57 14.65 11.51
CA ALA A 48 -2.82 14.43 10.79
C ALA A 48 -3.20 12.95 10.66
N LEU A 49 -2.30 11.99 10.90
CA LEU A 49 -2.58 10.57 10.70
C LEU A 49 -3.80 10.10 11.48
N SER A 50 -3.78 10.23 12.80
CA SER A 50 -4.85 9.73 13.66
C SER A 50 -6.18 10.48 13.53
N PRO A 51 -6.21 11.84 13.50
CA PRO A 51 -7.48 12.55 13.44
C PRO A 51 -8.08 12.69 12.04
N VAL A 52 -7.28 12.58 10.98
CA VAL A 52 -7.72 12.89 9.61
C VAL A 52 -7.56 11.69 8.67
N TYR A 53 -6.35 11.15 8.53
CA TYR A 53 -6.07 10.18 7.48
C TYR A 53 -6.55 8.77 7.81
N PHE A 54 -6.34 8.28 9.02
CA PHE A 54 -6.79 6.94 9.40
C PHE A 54 -8.32 6.79 9.38
N PRO A 55 -9.12 7.75 9.87
CA PRO A 55 -10.57 7.66 9.78
C PRO A 55 -11.13 7.69 8.35
N ALA A 56 -10.37 8.23 7.39
CA ALA A 56 -10.80 8.37 6.00
C ALA A 56 -10.61 7.10 5.15
N VAL A 57 -9.96 6.06 5.68
CA VAL A 57 -9.61 4.84 4.94
C VAL A 57 -10.03 3.59 5.69
N THR A 58 -10.18 2.49 4.96
CA THR A 58 -10.27 1.16 5.55
C THR A 58 -8.86 0.65 5.83
N LEU A 59 -8.56 0.38 7.10
CA LEU A 59 -7.23 -0.02 7.55
C LEU A 59 -7.13 -1.54 7.74
N VAL A 60 -6.02 -2.10 7.30
CA VAL A 60 -5.59 -3.47 7.63
C VAL A 60 -4.19 -3.43 8.22
N VAL A 61 -3.91 -4.32 9.16
CA VAL A 61 -2.63 -4.42 9.85
C VAL A 61 -1.99 -5.78 9.64
N ALA A 62 -0.69 -5.80 9.43
CA ALA A 62 0.12 -7.01 9.37
C ALA A 62 0.82 -7.21 10.71
N GLU A 63 0.68 -8.40 11.25
CA GLU A 63 1.25 -8.79 12.55
C GLU A 63 2.10 -10.06 12.42
N ARG A 64 3.16 -10.12 13.19
CA ARG A 64 4.00 -11.31 13.36
C ARG A 64 4.35 -11.44 14.84
N GLY A 65 4.09 -12.63 15.42
CA GLY A 65 4.32 -12.82 16.84
C GLY A 65 3.53 -11.87 17.75
N GLY A 66 2.32 -11.49 17.35
CA GLY A 66 1.49 -10.53 18.07
C GLY A 66 1.93 -9.07 17.96
N ARG A 67 3.01 -8.78 17.22
CA ARG A 67 3.52 -7.43 17.00
C ARG A 67 3.05 -6.89 15.65
N SER A 68 2.48 -5.70 15.67
CA SER A 68 2.12 -4.97 14.44
C SER A 68 3.40 -4.44 13.77
N ILE A 69 3.62 -4.79 12.50
CA ILE A 69 4.85 -4.50 11.75
C ILE A 69 4.62 -3.82 10.41
N GLY A 70 3.38 -3.66 10.00
CA GLY A 70 3.00 -2.97 8.77
C GLY A 70 1.50 -2.72 8.73
N PHE A 71 1.08 -1.80 7.88
CA PHE A 71 -0.34 -1.55 7.66
C PHE A 71 -0.60 -1.01 6.26
N ALA A 72 -1.84 -1.13 5.83
CA ALA A 72 -2.34 -0.53 4.60
C ALA A 72 -3.66 0.20 4.87
N GLY A 73 -3.91 1.25 4.10
CA GLY A 73 -5.16 1.99 4.09
C GLY A 73 -5.72 2.11 2.69
N VAL A 74 -6.99 1.78 2.53
CA VAL A 74 -7.68 1.74 1.23
C VAL A 74 -8.90 2.64 1.25
N SER A 75 -9.12 3.40 0.20
CA SER A 75 -10.31 4.19 -0.04
C SER A 75 -10.70 4.12 -1.52
N GLU A 76 -11.94 3.75 -1.81
CA GLU A 76 -12.50 3.76 -3.18
C GLU A 76 -11.63 3.07 -4.23
N GLY A 77 -11.04 1.92 -3.90
CA GLY A 77 -10.18 1.14 -4.79
C GLY A 77 -8.78 1.71 -4.98
N ILE A 78 -8.41 2.71 -4.21
CA ILE A 78 -7.07 3.30 -4.16
C ILE A 78 -6.35 2.83 -2.90
N LEU A 79 -5.14 2.33 -3.06
CA LEU A 79 -4.23 2.09 -1.96
C LEU A 79 -3.62 3.44 -1.56
N GLU A 80 -4.14 4.04 -0.49
CA GLU A 80 -3.71 5.35 0.00
C GLU A 80 -2.47 5.27 0.89
N MET A 81 -2.31 4.15 1.59
CA MET A 81 -1.22 3.92 2.53
C MET A 81 -0.73 2.49 2.44
N LEU A 82 0.59 2.30 2.44
CA LEU A 82 1.25 1.02 2.61
C LEU A 82 2.60 1.27 3.26
N PHE A 83 2.70 0.93 4.53
CA PHE A 83 3.91 1.17 5.32
C PHE A 83 4.32 -0.08 6.08
N VAL A 84 5.60 -0.36 6.09
CA VAL A 84 6.23 -1.48 6.80
C VAL A 84 7.34 -0.94 7.67
N MET A 85 7.42 -1.39 8.92
CA MET A 85 8.55 -1.06 9.80
C MET A 85 9.86 -1.33 9.10
N ASN A 86 10.80 -0.41 9.22
CA ASN A 86 12.09 -0.53 8.53
C ASN A 86 12.81 -1.86 8.85
N GLU A 87 12.78 -2.29 10.09
CA GLU A 87 13.38 -3.55 10.54
C GLU A 87 12.66 -4.82 10.02
N ALA A 88 11.41 -4.69 9.58
CA ALA A 88 10.61 -5.79 9.03
C ALA A 88 10.61 -5.83 7.48
N ARG A 89 11.33 -4.94 6.82
CA ARG A 89 11.44 -4.89 5.36
C ARG A 89 12.14 -6.14 4.82
N GLY A 90 11.78 -6.53 3.58
CA GLY A 90 12.33 -7.71 2.95
C GLY A 90 11.76 -9.04 3.44
N GLY A 91 10.80 -9.03 4.37
CA GLY A 91 10.15 -10.21 4.92
C GLY A 91 8.78 -10.55 4.34
N GLY A 92 8.40 -9.96 3.20
CA GLY A 92 7.13 -10.23 2.53
C GLY A 92 5.91 -9.48 3.10
N VAL A 93 6.09 -8.59 4.06
CA VAL A 93 4.99 -7.86 4.72
C VAL A 93 4.26 -6.95 3.75
N GLY A 94 4.98 -6.16 2.96
CA GLY A 94 4.38 -5.28 1.94
C GLY A 94 3.62 -6.06 0.88
N SER A 95 4.16 -7.19 0.44
CA SER A 95 3.49 -8.07 -0.53
C SER A 95 2.20 -8.67 0.03
N ALA A 96 2.19 -9.08 1.29
CA ALA A 96 1.00 -9.63 1.95
C ALA A 96 -0.09 -8.56 2.12
N LEU A 97 0.28 -7.35 2.54
CA LEU A 97 -0.65 -6.23 2.66
C LEU A 97 -1.25 -5.82 1.30
N LEU A 98 -0.43 -5.76 0.26
CA LEU A 98 -0.89 -5.45 -1.09
C LEU A 98 -1.82 -6.55 -1.63
N ALA A 99 -1.49 -7.82 -1.43
CA ALA A 99 -2.34 -8.94 -1.83
C ALA A 99 -3.71 -8.90 -1.14
N GLU A 100 -3.76 -8.62 0.15
CA GLU A 100 -5.00 -8.42 0.90
C GLU A 100 -5.82 -7.26 0.33
N ALA A 101 -5.18 -6.12 0.08
CA ALA A 101 -5.83 -4.94 -0.47
C ALA A 101 -6.45 -5.20 -1.85
N ILE A 102 -5.76 -5.92 -2.71
CA ILE A 102 -6.26 -6.28 -4.05
C ILE A 102 -7.40 -7.31 -3.95
N ALA A 103 -7.21 -8.37 -3.18
CA ALA A 103 -8.15 -9.49 -3.12
C ALA A 103 -9.45 -9.17 -2.39
N HIS A 104 -9.40 -8.39 -1.31
CA HIS A 104 -10.53 -8.18 -0.41
C HIS A 104 -11.02 -6.73 -0.30
N HIS A 105 -10.25 -5.76 -0.81
CA HIS A 105 -10.62 -4.34 -0.73
C HIS A 105 -10.69 -3.65 -2.10
N GLY A 106 -10.63 -4.41 -3.19
CA GLY A 106 -10.88 -3.93 -4.55
C GLY A 106 -9.85 -2.91 -5.05
N VAL A 107 -8.62 -2.96 -4.55
CA VAL A 107 -7.54 -2.05 -4.97
C VAL A 107 -7.17 -2.32 -6.43
N THR A 108 -7.24 -1.27 -7.24
CA THR A 108 -6.80 -1.25 -8.63
C THR A 108 -5.81 -0.14 -8.92
N ARG A 109 -5.68 0.83 -8.01
CA ARG A 109 -4.86 2.03 -8.17
C ARG A 109 -4.02 2.27 -6.92
N VAL A 110 -2.87 2.90 -7.11
CA VAL A 110 -2.01 3.39 -6.03
C VAL A 110 -1.37 4.70 -6.43
N ASP A 111 -1.28 5.62 -5.48
CA ASP A 111 -0.56 6.86 -5.62
C ASP A 111 0.77 6.76 -4.87
N VAL A 112 1.86 7.07 -5.57
CA VAL A 112 3.22 6.95 -5.06
C VAL A 112 3.95 8.26 -5.22
N ASN A 113 4.66 8.69 -4.18
CA ASN A 113 5.57 9.81 -4.31
C ASN A 113 6.69 9.46 -5.31
N GLU A 114 6.86 10.30 -6.33
CA GLU A 114 7.87 10.07 -7.39
C GLU A 114 9.29 9.95 -6.84
N GLN A 115 9.59 10.64 -5.75
CA GLN A 115 10.90 10.63 -5.10
C GLN A 115 11.15 9.36 -4.28
N ASN A 116 10.11 8.56 -4.04
CA ASN A 116 10.24 7.24 -3.42
C ASN A 116 10.41 6.16 -4.49
N ALA A 117 11.62 6.04 -5.02
CA ALA A 117 11.94 5.09 -6.09
C ALA A 117 11.71 3.62 -5.65
N GLY A 118 11.98 3.29 -4.39
CA GLY A 118 11.77 1.94 -3.86
C GLY A 118 10.30 1.51 -3.88
N ALA A 119 9.40 2.41 -3.49
CA ALA A 119 7.96 2.14 -3.56
C ALA A 119 7.48 2.03 -5.01
N ARG A 120 7.90 2.93 -5.88
CA ARG A 120 7.58 2.87 -7.30
C ARG A 120 7.98 1.52 -7.90
N ASP A 121 9.22 1.09 -7.70
CA ASP A 121 9.74 -0.16 -8.23
C ASP A 121 9.02 -1.38 -7.64
N PHE A 122 8.63 -1.32 -6.36
CA PHE A 122 7.82 -2.35 -5.72
C PHE A 122 6.48 -2.57 -6.44
N TYR A 123 5.76 -1.50 -6.77
CA TYR A 123 4.47 -1.62 -7.47
C TYR A 123 4.64 -2.00 -8.93
N LEU A 124 5.63 -1.45 -9.65
CA LEU A 124 5.91 -1.82 -11.04
C LEU A 124 6.23 -3.31 -11.18
N ALA A 125 7.01 -3.87 -10.24
CA ALA A 125 7.32 -5.30 -10.21
C ALA A 125 6.08 -6.20 -9.97
N ARG A 126 4.97 -5.63 -9.46
CA ARG A 126 3.73 -6.34 -9.14
C ARG A 126 2.59 -6.08 -10.12
N GLY A 127 2.89 -5.58 -11.30
CA GLY A 127 1.95 -5.43 -12.40
C GLY A 127 1.22 -4.09 -12.45
N PHE A 128 1.63 -3.11 -11.64
CA PHE A 128 1.17 -1.73 -11.80
C PHE A 128 1.96 -1.01 -12.89
N ARG A 129 1.33 -0.03 -13.50
CA ARG A 129 1.97 0.88 -14.47
C ARG A 129 1.61 2.32 -14.14
N VAL A 130 2.49 3.26 -14.49
CA VAL A 130 2.23 4.69 -14.37
C VAL A 130 1.23 5.12 -15.46
N VAL A 131 0.11 5.70 -15.05
CA VAL A 131 -0.94 6.20 -15.96
C VAL A 131 -1.04 7.71 -15.96
N ALA A 132 -0.58 8.38 -14.90
CA ALA A 132 -0.59 9.84 -14.80
C ALA A 132 0.45 10.31 -13.77
N ARG A 133 0.71 11.62 -13.76
CA ARG A 133 1.59 12.31 -12.82
C ARG A 133 0.98 13.63 -12.39
N SER A 134 0.99 13.90 -11.10
CA SER A 134 0.66 15.21 -10.55
C SER A 134 1.94 15.89 -10.03
N PRO A 135 2.21 17.16 -10.38
CA PRO A 135 3.42 17.85 -9.94
C PRO A 135 3.41 18.22 -8.44
N LEU A 136 2.23 18.21 -7.83
CA LEU A 136 2.00 18.52 -6.43
C LEU A 136 1.29 17.34 -5.75
N ASP A 137 1.47 17.23 -4.43
CA ASP A 137 0.69 16.28 -3.62
C ASP A 137 -0.76 16.78 -3.37
N GLY A 138 -1.55 15.99 -2.64
CA GLY A 138 -2.95 16.31 -2.33
C GLY A 138 -3.14 17.59 -1.49
N ASP A 139 -2.09 18.06 -0.83
CA ASP A 139 -2.07 19.30 -0.04
C ASP A 139 -1.48 20.49 -0.81
N GLY A 140 -1.20 20.32 -2.12
CA GLY A 140 -0.62 21.37 -2.96
C GLY A 140 0.86 21.62 -2.71
N ARG A 141 1.57 20.68 -2.08
CA ARG A 141 3.01 20.76 -1.80
C ARG A 141 3.83 20.23 -2.97
N PRO A 142 5.10 20.65 -3.12
CA PRO A 142 5.97 20.27 -4.24
C PRO A 142 6.55 18.85 -4.09
N TYR A 143 5.69 17.89 -3.85
CA TYR A 143 6.01 16.46 -3.80
C TYR A 143 5.24 15.74 -4.92
N PRO A 144 5.86 15.54 -6.10
CA PRO A 144 5.18 14.94 -7.23
C PRO A 144 4.66 13.53 -6.94
N ILE A 145 3.46 13.25 -7.42
CA ILE A 145 2.78 11.97 -7.25
C ILE A 145 2.68 11.27 -8.60
N LEU A 146 3.08 10.00 -8.65
CA LEU A 146 2.78 9.08 -9.73
C LEU A 146 1.50 8.33 -9.44
N HIS A 147 0.59 8.33 -10.40
CA HIS A 147 -0.65 7.57 -10.35
C HIS A 147 -0.45 6.26 -11.09
N LEU A 148 -0.54 5.15 -10.38
CA LEU A 148 -0.34 3.82 -10.92
C LEU A 148 -1.65 3.04 -10.94
N GLN A 149 -1.80 2.19 -11.94
CA GLN A 149 -2.95 1.30 -12.08
C GLN A 149 -2.47 -0.10 -12.37
N ILE A 150 -3.13 -1.09 -11.76
CA ILE A 150 -2.85 -2.49 -12.03
C ILE A 150 -3.29 -2.80 -13.47
N GLN A 151 -2.46 -3.52 -14.22
CA GLN A 151 -2.84 -4.03 -15.52
C GLN A 151 -3.79 -5.20 -15.32
N GLU A 152 -5.02 -5.06 -15.81
CA GLU A 152 -5.89 -6.21 -15.96
C GLU A 152 -5.23 -7.19 -16.93
N HIS A 153 -4.98 -8.42 -16.50
CA HIS A 153 -4.74 -9.51 -17.40
C HIS A 153 -6.05 -9.73 -18.17
N VAL A 154 -6.12 -9.19 -19.38
CA VAL A 154 -7.09 -9.65 -20.34
C VAL A 154 -6.66 -11.08 -20.68
N SER A 155 -7.28 -12.04 -20.02
CA SER A 155 -7.23 -13.42 -20.47
C SER A 155 -7.74 -13.39 -21.92
N PRO A 156 -6.98 -13.93 -22.91
CA PRO A 156 -7.53 -14.01 -24.24
C PRO A 156 -8.80 -14.86 -24.15
N THR A 157 -9.94 -14.24 -24.40
CA THR A 157 -11.19 -14.94 -24.65
C THR A 157 -10.89 -15.85 -25.83
N VAL A 158 -10.80 -17.15 -25.56
CA VAL A 158 -10.82 -18.16 -26.62
C VAL A 158 -12.24 -18.12 -27.14
N ASP A 159 -12.48 -17.30 -28.16
CA ASP A 159 -13.67 -17.39 -28.95
C ASP A 159 -13.68 -18.78 -29.61
N GLY A 160 -14.34 -19.68 -28.92
CA GLY A 160 -14.69 -20.98 -29.45
C GLY A 160 -15.66 -20.79 -30.60
N CYS A 161 -15.12 -20.58 -31.79
CA CYS A 161 -15.87 -20.66 -33.02
C CYS A 161 -16.37 -22.11 -33.23
N ALA A 162 -17.50 -22.41 -32.64
CA ALA A 162 -18.25 -23.62 -32.96
C ALA A 162 -18.89 -23.45 -34.34
N ARG A 163 -18.20 -23.86 -35.38
CA ARG A 163 -18.78 -24.07 -36.68
C ARG A 163 -19.75 -25.26 -36.62
N ARG A 164 -21.03 -24.98 -36.54
CA ARG A 164 -22.06 -25.98 -36.81
C ARG A 164 -22.09 -26.22 -38.32
N HIS A 165 -21.60 -27.38 -38.78
CA HIS A 165 -21.98 -27.89 -40.07
C HIS A 165 -23.39 -28.49 -39.95
N LYS A 166 -24.33 -27.91 -40.68
CA LYS A 166 -25.57 -28.54 -41.03
C LYS A 166 -25.32 -29.37 -42.28
N LEU A 167 -25.72 -30.64 -42.23
CA LEU A 167 -26.29 -31.37 -43.34
C LEU A 167 -27.80 -31.36 -43.18
#